data_fcddb72f38ece7193e3cf802c2f3c404
#
_entry.id   fcddb72f38ece7193e3cf802c2f3c404
#
_cell.length_a   1.000
_cell.length_b   1.000
_cell.length_c   1.000
_cell.angle_alpha   90.00
_cell.angle_beta   90.00
_cell.angle_gamma   90.00
#
_symmetry.space_group_name_H-M   'P 1'
#
loop_
_entity.id
_entity.type
_entity.pdbx_description
1 polymer ?
#
loop_
_entity_poly.entity_id
_entity_poly.type
_entity_poly.pdbx_seq_one_letter_code
_entity_poly.pdbx_strand_id
1 'polypeptide(L)'
;MHGATGAKHSVPARAESRSLKKDADKNAFHSFFTSVEIAEGFLFSPMTTATQTGRERETANAWEKFLERVKSRVSTNTYTTWFQPTRLNRAEGETLFVQIPSAVFRQVLTRTYGEIVKAVFHELGTPSVKVQYVCTEEETVHAAPVVSGGKQAKLDFESSDHQLNTRYTFDSFVVGKSNEFAHAAARAVAEQPSKAYNPLFLYGGVGMGKTHLMHAIGHTIKKRNPAMRLSYVSAEKFTIEVINSLRFDRMISFRDRFHTVDVLLVDDIQFIAGKERTQEEFFHTFNALYEQQKQIVISSDCLPKDINSIEERLRSRFEWGLIADIQAPDLETKIAILQKKAENDRFGLPDDVAEYIARAIKSNVRELEGALTRLMAYASLTGVSVSLATAQQVLRNIIASQEKRVTIDLIQKRVSEHFNLREQDLKVRSNTRAIAFPRQVAMYIVKQLTTASLPEIGRQFGGKHHTTVLHSINKIEEMRRSDKDLNRTITRLLDALQ
;
A
#
# COMPACT_ATOMS: atom_id res chain seq x y z
N MET A 1 63.70 37.70 -20.75
CA MET A 1 64.25 38.11 -19.45
C MET A 1 63.58 37.20 -18.45
N HIS A 2 64.35 36.30 -18.01
CA HIS A 2 64.71 35.87 -16.65
C HIS A 2 63.55 35.37 -15.81
N GLY A 3 63.51 34.18 -15.28
CA GLY A 3 64.46 33.13 -14.90
C GLY A 3 63.72 32.26 -13.95
N ALA A 4 63.72 30.96 -14.14
CA ALA A 4 64.53 29.94 -13.49
C ALA A 4 64.21 29.85 -11.95
N THR A 5 63.92 28.77 -11.35
CA THR A 5 64.54 27.45 -11.07
C THR A 5 63.62 26.78 -10.06
N GLY A 6 63.28 25.54 -9.98
CA GLY A 6 64.12 24.36 -10.04
C GLY A 6 64.05 23.55 -8.78
N ALA A 7 63.96 22.27 -8.96
CA ALA A 7 64.46 21.11 -8.23
C ALA A 7 63.42 20.37 -7.37
N LYS A 8 62.98 19.14 -7.73
CA LYS A 8 63.61 17.80 -7.73
C LYS A 8 63.81 17.21 -6.34
N HIS A 9 63.29 16.05 -6.22
CA HIS A 9 63.74 14.76 -5.63
C HIS A 9 62.70 14.20 -4.66
N SER A 10 62.35 12.98 -4.58
CA SER A 10 62.70 11.69 -5.17
C SER A 10 61.98 10.67 -4.28
N VAL A 11 61.44 9.63 -4.89
CA VAL A 11 60.96 8.38 -4.26
C VAL A 11 62.20 7.61 -3.74
N PRO A 12 62.12 6.78 -2.69
CA PRO A 12 61.79 5.37 -2.94
C PRO A 12 61.01 4.64 -1.82
N ALA A 13 60.19 3.75 -2.17
CA ALA A 13 60.01 2.31 -2.06
C ALA A 13 60.42 1.52 -0.79
N ARG A 14 59.58 0.50 -0.54
CA ARG A 14 59.73 -0.78 0.17
C ARG A 14 59.50 -0.79 1.68
N ALA A 15 58.54 -1.55 2.14
CA ALA A 15 58.25 -2.97 2.25
C ALA A 15 58.32 -3.45 3.70
N GLU A 16 57.42 -4.36 4.05
CA GLU A 16 57.42 -5.30 5.19
C GLU A 16 57.09 -4.73 6.58
N SER A 17 56.03 -5.16 7.21
CA SER A 17 55.80 -6.44 7.85
C SER A 17 54.46 -6.38 8.63
N ARG A 18 53.61 -7.31 8.38
CA ARG A 18 53.07 -8.35 9.26
C ARG A 18 52.76 -8.02 10.72
N SER A 19 51.46 -8.26 10.98
CA SER A 19 50.97 -8.95 12.18
C SER A 19 50.73 -8.11 13.44
N LEU A 20 49.63 -8.44 14.08
CA LEU A 20 49.16 -8.07 15.41
C LEU A 20 48.24 -6.83 15.48
N LYS A 21 46.95 -7.09 15.34
CA LYS A 21 45.88 -6.63 16.24
C LYS A 21 44.55 -7.23 15.84
N LYS A 22 44.40 -8.50 16.05
CA LYS A 22 43.16 -9.11 16.53
C LYS A 22 43.27 -9.05 18.05
N ASP A 23 42.25 -8.47 18.68
CA ASP A 23 41.91 -8.50 20.11
C ASP A 23 41.73 -7.08 20.68
N ALA A 24 40.68 -6.40 20.28
CA ALA A 24 40.16 -5.27 21.05
C ALA A 24 38.73 -4.85 20.52
N ASP A 25 37.75 -5.76 20.53
CA ASP A 25 36.33 -5.39 20.38
C ASP A 25 35.40 -6.53 20.89
N LYS A 26 35.74 -7.06 22.07
CA LYS A 26 34.85 -8.02 22.76
C LYS A 26 34.44 -7.61 24.19
N ASN A 27 34.62 -6.35 24.58
CA ASN A 27 34.30 -5.91 25.95
C ASN A 27 33.46 -4.62 26.05
N ALA A 28 32.58 -4.35 25.08
CA ALA A 28 31.66 -3.18 25.16
C ALA A 28 30.17 -3.56 25.18
N PHE A 29 29.82 -4.80 25.47
CA PHE A 29 28.40 -5.21 25.51
C PHE A 29 27.98 -5.93 26.81
N HIS A 30 28.73 -5.75 27.90
CA HIS A 30 28.44 -6.45 29.16
C HIS A 30 28.34 -5.54 30.41
N SER A 31 27.89 -4.29 30.27
CA SER A 31 27.74 -3.40 31.42
C SER A 31 26.46 -2.56 31.39
N PHE A 32 25.28 -3.20 31.14
CA PHE A 32 23.99 -2.52 31.33
C PHE A 32 22.90 -3.40 31.96
N PHE A 33 23.29 -4.45 32.67
CA PHE A 33 22.33 -5.25 33.46
C PHE A 33 22.96 -5.69 34.79
N THR A 34 23.11 -4.76 35.71
CA THR A 34 23.20 -5.08 37.13
C THR A 34 22.85 -3.83 37.93
N SER A 35 21.65 -3.77 38.44
CA SER A 35 21.25 -3.19 39.72
C SER A 35 19.74 -2.97 39.76
N VAL A 36 18.99 -3.97 40.18
CA VAL A 36 17.79 -3.78 41.02
C VAL A 36 17.83 -4.88 42.07
N GLU A 37 17.99 -4.44 43.29
CA GLU A 37 18.08 -5.25 44.50
C GLU A 37 16.74 -5.89 44.88
N ILE A 38 16.90 -7.05 45.48
CA ILE A 38 16.03 -8.01 46.06
C ILE A 38 15.28 -7.41 47.29
N ALA A 39 13.99 -7.62 47.39
CA ALA A 39 13.28 -7.66 48.66
C ALA A 39 12.55 -8.98 48.83
N GLU A 40 12.84 -9.61 49.93
CA GLU A 40 12.51 -10.96 50.35
C GLU A 40 11.03 -11.27 50.54
N GLY A 41 10.73 -12.55 50.37
CA GLY A 41 9.84 -13.27 51.29
C GLY A 41 8.55 -13.75 50.71
N PHE A 42 8.52 -14.98 50.18
CA PHE A 42 7.48 -15.95 50.54
C PHE A 42 7.95 -17.36 50.20
N LEU A 43 8.10 -18.12 51.27
CA LEU A 43 8.31 -19.57 51.32
C LEU A 43 7.18 -20.32 50.61
N PHE A 44 7.47 -21.12 49.63
CA PHE A 44 6.67 -22.31 49.30
C PHE A 44 7.57 -23.51 49.09
N SER A 45 7.28 -24.55 49.84
CA SER A 45 7.90 -25.87 49.83
C SER A 45 7.85 -26.55 48.47
N PRO A 46 8.81 -27.43 48.19
CA PRO A 46 8.83 -28.19 46.92
C PRO A 46 7.91 -29.41 47.01
N MET A 47 6.90 -29.46 46.12
CA MET A 47 6.20 -30.72 45.88
C MET A 47 6.51 -31.23 44.46
N THR A 48 7.19 -32.36 44.47
CA THR A 48 7.13 -33.48 43.52
C THR A 48 7.52 -33.22 42.06
N THR A 49 8.75 -33.54 41.77
CA THR A 49 9.27 -34.00 40.47
C THR A 49 8.44 -35.17 39.96
N ALA A 50 7.49 -34.89 39.05
CA ALA A 50 6.93 -35.92 38.20
C ALA A 50 7.86 -36.11 37.00
N THR A 51 8.32 -37.31 36.85
CA THR A 51 9.15 -37.89 35.78
C THR A 51 8.59 -37.53 34.41
N GLN A 52 9.15 -36.52 33.74
CA GLN A 52 8.94 -36.32 32.29
C GLN A 52 9.47 -37.56 31.57
N THR A 53 8.55 -38.32 31.01
CA THR A 53 8.84 -39.54 30.26
C THR A 53 9.70 -39.18 29.04
N GLY A 54 10.67 -40.04 28.69
CA GLY A 54 11.62 -39.84 27.58
C GLY A 54 10.98 -39.44 26.24
N ARG A 55 9.68 -39.73 26.03
CA ARG A 55 8.86 -39.32 24.88
C ARG A 55 8.65 -37.82 24.76
N GLU A 56 8.53 -37.07 25.85
CA GLU A 56 8.34 -35.59 25.77
C GLU A 56 9.64 -34.86 25.36
N ARG A 57 10.79 -35.39 25.70
CA ARG A 57 12.09 -34.88 25.21
C ARG A 57 12.35 -35.21 23.76
N GLU A 58 11.90 -36.35 23.26
CA GLU A 58 11.97 -36.68 21.84
C GLU A 58 11.07 -35.83 20.96
N THR A 59 9.86 -35.51 21.45
CA THR A 59 8.93 -34.61 20.72
C THR A 59 9.36 -33.15 20.75
N ALA A 60 10.04 -32.66 21.76
CA ALA A 60 10.60 -31.30 21.78
C ALA A 60 11.68 -31.10 20.70
N ASN A 61 12.48 -32.09 20.41
CA ASN A 61 13.48 -32.03 19.32
C ASN A 61 12.88 -32.27 17.92
N ALA A 62 11.63 -32.71 17.84
CA ALA A 62 10.98 -33.01 16.56
C ALA A 62 10.80 -31.80 15.66
N TRP A 63 10.49 -30.62 16.25
CA TRP A 63 10.31 -29.38 15.47
C TRP A 63 11.63 -28.85 14.89
N GLU A 64 12.72 -28.93 15.62
CA GLU A 64 14.03 -28.51 15.10
C GLU A 64 14.49 -29.40 13.95
N LYS A 65 14.37 -30.74 14.13
CA LYS A 65 14.63 -31.70 13.05
C LYS A 65 13.74 -31.50 11.83
N PHE A 66 12.48 -31.15 12.06
CA PHE A 66 11.54 -30.77 10.99
C PHE A 66 12.03 -29.52 10.23
N LEU A 67 12.43 -28.46 10.95
CA LEU A 67 12.92 -27.23 10.31
C LEU A 67 14.18 -27.46 9.48
N GLU A 68 15.12 -28.30 9.95
CA GLU A 68 16.29 -28.67 9.18
C GLU A 68 15.92 -29.43 7.90
N ARG A 69 14.95 -30.33 8.00
CA ARG A 69 14.54 -31.16 6.85
C ARG A 69 13.73 -30.36 5.83
N VAL A 70 12.81 -29.50 6.29
CA VAL A 70 12.02 -28.61 5.44
C VAL A 70 12.90 -27.64 4.66
N LYS A 71 14.01 -27.16 5.24
CA LYS A 71 14.97 -26.26 4.59
C LYS A 71 15.53 -26.80 3.28
N SER A 72 15.67 -28.12 3.17
CA SER A 72 16.13 -28.77 1.93
C SER A 72 15.02 -29.03 0.89
N ARG A 73 13.74 -28.84 1.26
CA ARG A 73 12.58 -29.14 0.39
C ARG A 73 11.86 -27.93 -0.17
N VAL A 74 12.10 -26.76 0.40
CA VAL A 74 11.49 -25.51 -0.04
C VAL A 74 12.56 -24.52 -0.49
N SER A 75 12.18 -23.51 -1.27
CA SER A 75 13.13 -22.47 -1.65
C SER A 75 13.61 -21.69 -0.42
N THR A 76 14.83 -21.15 -0.48
CA THR A 76 15.41 -20.34 0.62
C THR A 76 14.49 -19.21 1.03
N ASN A 77 13.85 -18.55 0.07
CA ASN A 77 12.90 -17.47 0.34
C ASN A 77 11.65 -17.97 1.08
N THR A 78 11.09 -19.11 0.67
CA THR A 78 9.96 -19.76 1.35
C THR A 78 10.31 -20.16 2.78
N TYR A 79 11.50 -20.74 2.99
CA TYR A 79 11.95 -21.11 4.32
C TYR A 79 12.08 -19.91 5.25
N THR A 80 12.76 -18.86 4.79
CA THR A 80 13.01 -17.64 5.59
C THR A 80 11.71 -16.91 5.94
N THR A 81 10.75 -16.92 5.01
CA THR A 81 9.48 -16.20 5.19
C THR A 81 8.50 -16.94 6.09
N TRP A 82 8.36 -18.28 5.92
CA TRP A 82 7.23 -19.01 6.51
C TRP A 82 7.61 -20.03 7.60
N PHE A 83 8.83 -20.58 7.59
CA PHE A 83 9.24 -21.62 8.54
C PHE A 83 10.21 -21.10 9.60
N GLN A 84 11.17 -20.29 9.22
CA GLN A 84 12.18 -19.75 10.13
C GLN A 84 11.59 -18.94 11.32
N PRO A 85 10.50 -18.15 11.16
CA PRO A 85 9.91 -17.41 12.26
C PRO A 85 9.09 -18.26 13.24
N THR A 86 8.88 -19.55 12.96
CA THR A 86 8.09 -20.45 13.81
C THR A 86 8.93 -21.06 14.93
N ARG A 87 8.34 -21.21 16.11
CA ARG A 87 8.99 -21.81 17.29
C ARG A 87 8.07 -22.83 17.93
N LEU A 88 8.63 -23.94 18.46
CA LEU A 88 7.86 -24.84 19.28
C LEU A 88 7.53 -24.16 20.61
N ASN A 89 6.24 -24.07 20.94
CA ASN A 89 5.77 -23.53 22.23
C ASN A 89 5.69 -24.67 23.26
N ARG A 90 4.97 -25.75 22.96
CA ARG A 90 4.83 -26.94 23.81
C ARG A 90 4.51 -28.18 23.00
N ALA A 91 4.73 -29.34 23.59
CA ALA A 91 4.35 -30.63 23.02
C ALA A 91 3.47 -31.40 24.02
N GLU A 92 2.32 -31.87 23.57
CA GLU A 92 1.38 -32.65 24.38
C GLU A 92 1.07 -33.97 23.64
N GLY A 93 1.66 -35.06 24.10
CA GLY A 93 1.55 -36.35 23.44
C GLY A 93 2.05 -36.32 21.99
N GLU A 94 1.18 -36.56 21.02
CA GLU A 94 1.49 -36.50 19.57
C GLU A 94 1.15 -35.13 18.96
N THR A 95 0.79 -34.11 19.74
CA THR A 95 0.44 -32.77 19.26
C THR A 95 1.55 -31.76 19.57
N LEU A 96 2.09 -31.12 18.52
CA LEU A 96 3.04 -30.03 18.65
C LEU A 96 2.31 -28.68 18.52
N PHE A 97 2.42 -27.86 19.55
CA PHE A 97 1.92 -26.48 19.53
C PHE A 97 3.04 -25.55 19.09
N VAL A 98 2.91 -25.04 17.87
CA VAL A 98 3.94 -24.21 17.22
C VAL A 98 3.50 -22.76 17.23
N GLN A 99 4.29 -21.91 17.85
CA GLN A 99 4.08 -20.47 17.90
C GLN A 99 4.40 -19.85 16.54
N ILE A 100 3.48 -19.02 16.07
CA ILE A 100 3.56 -18.30 14.80
C ILE A 100 3.34 -16.79 14.99
N PRO A 101 3.93 -15.93 14.14
CA PRO A 101 3.85 -14.47 14.27
C PRO A 101 2.45 -13.88 14.07
N SER A 102 1.61 -14.48 13.21
CA SER A 102 0.26 -13.95 12.91
C SER A 102 -0.69 -15.04 12.38
N ALA A 103 -1.99 -14.75 12.38
CA ALA A 103 -3.03 -15.64 11.84
C ALA A 103 -2.83 -15.99 10.34
N VAL A 104 -2.17 -15.11 9.57
CA VAL A 104 -1.81 -15.36 8.17
C VAL A 104 -0.84 -16.54 8.06
N PHE A 105 0.12 -16.68 8.98
CA PHE A 105 1.02 -17.82 9.03
C PHE A 105 0.27 -19.15 9.22
N ARG A 106 -0.73 -19.19 10.10
CA ARG A 106 -1.58 -20.38 10.31
C ARG A 106 -2.23 -20.81 9.01
N GLN A 107 -2.81 -19.85 8.28
CA GLN A 107 -3.51 -20.14 7.03
C GLN A 107 -2.56 -20.68 5.94
N VAL A 108 -1.41 -20.04 5.77
CA VAL A 108 -0.41 -20.43 4.76
C VAL A 108 0.23 -21.77 5.10
N LEU A 109 0.67 -21.98 6.34
CA LEU A 109 1.33 -23.23 6.78
C LEU A 109 0.35 -24.41 6.72
N THR A 110 -0.93 -24.20 7.06
CA THR A 110 -1.94 -25.27 7.00
C THR A 110 -2.39 -25.56 5.58
N ARG A 111 -2.69 -24.54 4.77
CA ARG A 111 -3.30 -24.72 3.45
C ARG A 111 -2.28 -24.96 2.33
N THR A 112 -1.19 -24.19 2.31
CA THR A 112 -0.20 -24.26 1.23
C THR A 112 0.89 -25.29 1.49
N TYR A 113 1.34 -25.39 2.74
CA TYR A 113 2.45 -26.26 3.11
C TYR A 113 2.04 -27.45 3.97
N GLY A 114 0.76 -27.67 4.25
CA GLY A 114 0.24 -28.76 5.09
C GLY A 114 0.67 -30.15 4.63
N GLU A 115 0.68 -30.39 3.32
CA GLU A 115 1.12 -31.69 2.75
C GLU A 115 2.65 -31.87 2.88
N ILE A 116 3.43 -30.79 2.73
CA ILE A 116 4.87 -30.83 2.95
C ILE A 116 5.18 -31.10 4.42
N VAL A 117 4.43 -30.48 5.34
CA VAL A 117 4.56 -30.70 6.79
C VAL A 117 4.31 -32.17 7.14
N LYS A 118 3.23 -32.75 6.64
CA LYS A 118 2.90 -34.18 6.84
C LYS A 118 3.96 -35.10 6.24
N ALA A 119 4.41 -34.83 5.02
CA ALA A 119 5.40 -35.63 4.34
C ALA A 119 6.75 -35.64 5.09
N VAL A 120 7.18 -34.51 5.63
CA VAL A 120 8.43 -34.41 6.40
C VAL A 120 8.31 -35.14 7.73
N PHE A 121 7.18 -35.07 8.46
CA PHE A 121 6.97 -35.85 9.69
C PHE A 121 6.89 -37.34 9.41
N HIS A 122 6.33 -37.76 8.29
CA HIS A 122 6.34 -39.16 7.87
C HIS A 122 7.80 -39.69 7.64
N GLU A 123 8.66 -38.88 7.01
CA GLU A 123 10.09 -39.21 6.81
C GLU A 123 10.89 -39.25 8.11
N LEU A 124 10.52 -38.41 9.09
CA LEU A 124 11.14 -38.41 10.41
C LEU A 124 10.69 -39.59 11.29
N GLY A 125 9.85 -40.49 10.76
CA GLY A 125 9.37 -41.67 11.48
C GLY A 125 8.26 -41.35 12.51
N THR A 126 7.65 -40.19 12.43
CA THR A 126 6.59 -39.73 13.35
C THR A 126 5.31 -39.31 12.61
N PRO A 127 4.67 -40.23 11.84
CA PRO A 127 3.54 -39.90 10.98
C PRO A 127 2.26 -39.49 11.74
N SER A 128 2.15 -39.83 13.03
CA SER A 128 1.01 -39.51 13.89
C SER A 128 1.04 -38.10 14.49
N VAL A 129 2.16 -37.37 14.33
CA VAL A 129 2.34 -36.05 14.88
C VAL A 129 1.36 -35.04 14.24
N LYS A 130 0.57 -34.38 15.08
CA LYS A 130 -0.33 -33.30 14.72
C LYS A 130 0.30 -31.96 15.09
N VAL A 131 0.29 -31.00 14.14
CA VAL A 131 0.81 -29.66 14.37
C VAL A 131 -0.37 -28.69 14.54
N GLN A 132 -0.39 -28.00 15.68
CA GLN A 132 -1.32 -26.90 15.96
C GLN A 132 -0.53 -25.59 16.02
N TYR A 133 -0.99 -24.58 15.27
CA TYR A 133 -0.35 -23.28 15.23
C TYR A 133 -1.03 -22.31 16.21
N VAL A 134 -0.24 -21.72 17.13
CA VAL A 134 -0.70 -20.78 18.18
C VAL A 134 -0.14 -19.41 17.87
N CYS A 135 -1.00 -18.38 17.92
CA CYS A 135 -0.61 -16.99 17.62
C CYS A 135 -0.27 -16.24 18.92
N THR A 136 0.77 -15.44 18.91
CA THR A 136 1.26 -14.69 20.09
C THR A 136 0.26 -13.64 20.60
N GLU A 137 -0.72 -13.25 19.79
CA GLU A 137 -1.72 -12.21 20.13
C GLU A 137 -3.01 -12.75 20.80
N GLU A 138 -3.14 -14.07 20.99
CA GLU A 138 -4.39 -14.69 21.50
C GLU A 138 -4.37 -15.05 23.01
N GLU A 139 -3.30 -14.77 23.77
CA GLU A 139 -3.19 -15.20 25.18
C GLU A 139 -3.83 -14.28 26.24
N THR A 140 -4.62 -13.27 25.88
CA THR A 140 -5.28 -12.40 26.85
C THR A 140 -6.81 -12.40 26.77
N VAL A 141 -7.45 -13.55 26.79
CA VAL A 141 -8.88 -13.63 27.16
C VAL A 141 -9.13 -14.87 28.00
N HIS A 142 -9.61 -14.62 29.23
CA HIS A 142 -9.92 -15.57 30.30
C HIS A 142 -10.80 -16.76 29.88
N ALA A 143 -10.45 -17.91 30.45
CA ALA A 143 -11.25 -19.14 30.42
C ALA A 143 -12.56 -19.00 31.23
N ALA A 144 -13.68 -19.35 30.62
CA ALA A 144 -14.94 -19.71 31.29
C ALA A 144 -15.50 -21.01 30.68
N PRO A 145 -16.25 -21.83 31.40
CA PRO A 145 -16.31 -23.27 31.26
C PRO A 145 -17.21 -23.76 30.12
N VAL A 146 -16.78 -24.86 29.50
CA VAL A 146 -17.46 -25.59 28.42
C VAL A 146 -18.73 -26.27 28.92
N VAL A 147 -19.87 -25.96 28.32
CA VAL A 147 -21.08 -26.77 28.32
C VAL A 147 -21.26 -27.41 26.95
N SER A 148 -21.22 -28.72 26.96
CA SER A 148 -21.41 -29.60 25.80
C SER A 148 -22.85 -29.58 25.26
N GLY A 149 -23.02 -29.32 23.99
CA GLY A 149 -24.30 -29.47 23.26
C GLY A 149 -24.07 -29.28 21.79
N GLY A 150 -24.04 -30.39 21.04
CA GLY A 150 -23.71 -30.42 19.63
C GLY A 150 -24.69 -29.64 18.73
N LYS A 151 -24.12 -28.78 17.91
CA LYS A 151 -24.58 -28.42 16.56
C LYS A 151 -23.33 -28.03 15.79
N GLN A 152 -23.18 -28.61 14.59
CA GLN A 152 -22.10 -28.23 13.65
C GLN A 152 -21.99 -26.71 13.59
N ALA A 153 -20.90 -26.17 14.12
CA ALA A 153 -20.57 -24.77 13.94
C ALA A 153 -20.36 -24.54 12.44
N LYS A 154 -21.30 -23.88 11.80
CA LYS A 154 -21.02 -23.14 10.56
C LYS A 154 -19.82 -22.27 10.86
N LEU A 155 -18.75 -22.47 10.12
CA LEU A 155 -17.60 -21.56 10.12
C LEU A 155 -18.14 -20.20 9.66
N ASP A 156 -18.41 -19.35 10.66
CA ASP A 156 -18.81 -17.98 10.43
C ASP A 156 -17.64 -17.21 9.78
N PHE A 157 -17.64 -17.21 8.45
CA PHE A 157 -16.88 -16.25 7.65
C PHE A 157 -17.49 -14.83 7.72
N GLU A 158 -18.48 -14.63 8.59
CA GLU A 158 -19.28 -13.41 8.68
C GLU A 158 -18.63 -12.26 9.45
N SER A 159 -17.50 -12.45 10.13
CA SER A 159 -16.99 -11.41 11.04
C SER A 159 -15.89 -10.50 10.49
N SER A 160 -15.47 -10.64 9.23
CA SER A 160 -14.43 -9.76 8.65
C SER A 160 -14.94 -8.74 7.62
N ASP A 161 -16.24 -8.68 7.36
CA ASP A 161 -16.78 -7.93 6.21
C ASP A 161 -17.05 -6.43 6.46
N HIS A 162 -16.82 -5.90 7.65
CA HIS A 162 -17.23 -4.52 7.95
C HIS A 162 -16.17 -3.67 8.66
N GLN A 163 -14.91 -3.81 8.29
CA GLN A 163 -13.89 -2.90 8.85
C GLN A 163 -13.94 -1.53 8.14
N LEU A 164 -15.03 -0.80 8.38
CA LEU A 164 -15.03 0.61 8.09
C LEU A 164 -14.05 1.31 9.04
N ASN A 165 -13.15 2.12 8.51
CA ASN A 165 -12.23 2.89 9.32
C ASN A 165 -13.00 3.92 10.15
N THR A 166 -12.98 3.77 11.47
CA THR A 166 -13.72 4.63 12.41
C THR A 166 -13.34 6.11 12.36
N ARG A 167 -12.16 6.44 11.81
CA ARG A 167 -11.69 7.82 11.64
C ARG A 167 -12.32 8.52 10.43
N TYR A 168 -12.89 7.77 9.48
CA TYR A 168 -13.43 8.32 8.23
C TYR A 168 -14.94 8.54 8.33
N THR A 169 -15.32 9.67 8.89
CA THR A 169 -16.72 10.11 9.07
C THR A 169 -16.96 11.40 8.31
N PHE A 170 -18.21 11.77 8.09
CA PHE A 170 -18.54 13.09 7.53
C PHE A 170 -18.07 14.25 8.41
N ASP A 171 -18.07 14.06 9.75
CA ASP A 171 -17.65 15.10 10.71
C ASP A 171 -16.13 15.36 10.66
N SER A 172 -15.34 14.36 10.27
CA SER A 172 -13.90 14.48 10.10
C SER A 172 -13.50 14.90 8.67
N PHE A 173 -14.42 14.90 7.73
CA PHE A 173 -14.17 15.31 6.35
C PHE A 173 -14.26 16.82 6.20
N VAL A 174 -13.21 17.45 5.68
CA VAL A 174 -13.19 18.90 5.44
C VAL A 174 -13.78 19.21 4.07
N VAL A 175 -14.84 19.99 4.06
CA VAL A 175 -15.54 20.40 2.84
C VAL A 175 -14.94 21.69 2.32
N GLY A 176 -14.65 21.73 1.03
CA GLY A 176 -14.19 22.90 0.27
C GLY A 176 -14.79 22.91 -1.13
N LYS A 177 -14.55 23.96 -1.90
CA LYS A 177 -15.07 24.10 -3.28
C LYS A 177 -14.75 22.93 -4.19
N SER A 178 -13.62 22.27 -3.95
CA SER A 178 -13.11 21.16 -4.77
C SER A 178 -13.81 19.81 -4.51
N ASN A 179 -14.60 19.68 -3.42
CA ASN A 179 -15.21 18.41 -3.02
C ASN A 179 -16.65 18.55 -2.50
N GLU A 180 -17.21 19.77 -2.49
CA GLU A 180 -18.54 20.08 -1.96
C GLU A 180 -19.63 19.23 -2.65
N PHE A 181 -19.58 19.12 -3.98
CA PHE A 181 -20.56 18.36 -4.74
C PHE A 181 -20.49 16.87 -4.41
N ALA A 182 -19.29 16.28 -4.37
CA ALA A 182 -19.11 14.87 -4.01
C ALA A 182 -19.54 14.59 -2.55
N HIS A 183 -19.22 15.50 -1.63
CA HIS A 183 -19.67 15.43 -0.25
C HIS A 183 -21.21 15.48 -0.12
N ALA A 184 -21.87 16.41 -0.81
CA ALA A 184 -23.33 16.52 -0.80
C ALA A 184 -24.01 15.28 -1.39
N ALA A 185 -23.49 14.76 -2.52
CA ALA A 185 -23.96 13.52 -3.13
C ALA A 185 -23.80 12.31 -2.18
N ALA A 186 -22.63 12.20 -1.53
CA ALA A 186 -22.35 11.14 -0.57
C ALA A 186 -23.28 11.19 0.65
N ARG A 187 -23.57 12.39 1.15
CA ARG A 187 -24.56 12.59 2.23
C ARG A 187 -25.97 12.21 1.82
N ALA A 188 -26.42 12.61 0.64
CA ALA A 188 -27.74 12.27 0.13
C ALA A 188 -27.91 10.74 0.03
N VAL A 189 -26.90 10.03 -0.49
CA VAL A 189 -26.90 8.55 -0.55
C VAL A 189 -26.89 7.93 0.84
N ALA A 190 -26.12 8.47 1.78
CA ALA A 190 -26.09 7.96 3.15
C ALA A 190 -27.40 8.17 3.90
N GLU A 191 -28.12 9.25 3.59
CA GLU A 191 -29.40 9.58 4.21
C GLU A 191 -30.57 8.79 3.62
N GLN A 192 -30.56 8.55 2.30
CA GLN A 192 -31.60 7.84 1.57
C GLN A 192 -30.99 6.80 0.60
N PRO A 193 -30.45 5.68 1.11
CA PRO A 193 -29.86 4.67 0.26
C PRO A 193 -30.88 4.16 -0.77
N SER A 194 -30.42 3.94 -1.98
CA SER A 194 -31.20 3.45 -3.15
C SER A 194 -32.25 4.43 -3.71
N LYS A 195 -32.51 5.53 -3.05
CA LYS A 195 -33.51 6.52 -3.49
C LYS A 195 -32.90 7.77 -4.11
N ALA A 196 -31.71 8.18 -3.64
CA ALA A 196 -31.09 9.41 -4.12
C ALA A 196 -30.37 9.19 -5.47
N TYR A 197 -29.23 8.55 -5.44
CA TYR A 197 -28.38 8.34 -6.61
C TYR A 197 -27.84 6.90 -6.61
N ASN A 198 -28.13 6.13 -7.66
CA ASN A 198 -27.70 4.75 -7.75
C ASN A 198 -27.36 4.35 -9.20
N PRO A 199 -26.11 3.98 -9.51
CA PRO A 199 -24.95 4.05 -8.63
C PRO A 199 -24.50 5.49 -8.33
N LEU A 200 -23.77 5.67 -7.22
CA LEU A 200 -22.93 6.87 -6.99
C LEU A 200 -21.50 6.52 -7.40
N PHE A 201 -20.95 7.26 -8.36
CA PHE A 201 -19.58 7.08 -8.83
C PHE A 201 -18.72 8.28 -8.39
N LEU A 202 -17.79 8.03 -7.44
CA LEU A 202 -16.87 9.04 -6.91
C LEU A 202 -15.55 8.92 -7.67
N TYR A 203 -15.11 9.97 -8.35
CA TYR A 203 -13.80 9.94 -9.00
C TYR A 203 -12.93 11.12 -8.63
N GLY A 204 -11.62 10.96 -8.78
CA GLY A 204 -10.63 11.99 -8.48
C GLY A 204 -9.26 11.39 -8.28
N GLY A 205 -8.22 12.19 -8.30
CA GLY A 205 -6.85 11.74 -8.16
C GLY A 205 -6.57 10.91 -6.90
N VAL A 206 -5.41 10.27 -6.85
CA VAL A 206 -4.98 9.48 -5.70
C VAL A 206 -4.87 10.37 -4.46
N GLY A 207 -5.41 9.90 -3.31
CA GLY A 207 -5.29 10.59 -2.03
C GLY A 207 -6.16 11.84 -1.89
N MET A 208 -7.25 12.00 -2.67
CA MET A 208 -8.17 13.15 -2.61
C MET A 208 -9.35 12.98 -1.63
N GLY A 209 -9.50 11.80 -1.00
CA GLY A 209 -10.55 11.55 -0.01
C GLY A 209 -11.70 10.67 -0.47
N LYS A 210 -11.63 10.01 -1.63
CA LYS A 210 -12.66 9.06 -2.13
C LYS A 210 -13.01 8.00 -1.10
N THR A 211 -12.01 7.26 -0.64
CA THR A 211 -12.16 6.24 0.40
C THR A 211 -12.76 6.80 1.68
N HIS A 212 -12.38 8.01 2.08
CA HIS A 212 -12.95 8.66 3.26
C HIS A 212 -14.47 8.85 3.12
N LEU A 213 -14.94 9.41 1.99
CA LEU A 213 -16.38 9.57 1.74
C LEU A 213 -17.12 8.24 1.69
N MET A 214 -16.53 7.20 1.10
CA MET A 214 -17.14 5.86 1.08
C MET A 214 -17.33 5.30 2.49
N HIS A 215 -16.32 5.40 3.35
CA HIS A 215 -16.43 4.98 4.75
C HIS A 215 -17.44 5.83 5.53
N ALA A 216 -17.48 7.15 5.28
CA ALA A 216 -18.44 8.06 5.90
C ALA A 216 -19.90 7.69 5.52
N ILE A 217 -20.14 7.33 4.25
CA ILE A 217 -21.44 6.78 3.80
C ILE A 217 -21.77 5.53 4.62
N GLY A 218 -20.85 4.57 4.68
CA GLY A 218 -21.04 3.31 5.39
C GLY A 218 -21.36 3.50 6.87
N HIS A 219 -20.59 4.35 7.56
CA HIS A 219 -20.83 4.67 8.97
C HIS A 219 -22.21 5.30 9.20
N THR A 220 -22.61 6.23 8.35
CA THR A 220 -23.90 6.92 8.50
C THR A 220 -25.07 5.97 8.26
N ILE A 221 -24.98 5.11 7.24
CA ILE A 221 -26.01 4.09 6.97
C ILE A 221 -26.13 3.13 8.15
N LYS A 222 -25.01 2.61 8.66
CA LYS A 222 -24.99 1.67 9.80
C LYS A 222 -25.51 2.31 11.08
N LYS A 223 -25.21 3.60 11.32
CA LYS A 223 -25.73 4.35 12.47
C LYS A 223 -27.24 4.56 12.42
N ARG A 224 -27.79 4.84 11.22
CA ARG A 224 -29.23 5.04 11.01
C ARG A 224 -30.02 3.74 10.94
N ASN A 225 -29.46 2.73 10.31
CA ASN A 225 -30.08 1.43 10.05
C ASN A 225 -29.09 0.28 10.33
N PRO A 226 -28.92 -0.13 11.59
CA PRO A 226 -27.98 -1.21 11.96
C PRO A 226 -28.27 -2.55 11.26
N ALA A 227 -29.54 -2.80 10.91
CA ALA A 227 -29.99 -4.02 10.25
C ALA A 227 -29.59 -4.11 8.77
N MET A 228 -29.27 -2.99 8.11
CA MET A 228 -28.83 -3.02 6.70
C MET A 228 -27.53 -3.78 6.56
N ARG A 229 -27.50 -4.73 5.63
CA ARG A 229 -26.28 -5.46 5.27
C ARG A 229 -25.44 -4.60 4.33
N LEU A 230 -24.29 -4.15 4.81
CA LEU A 230 -23.38 -3.32 4.06
C LEU A 230 -22.09 -4.09 3.82
N SER A 231 -21.61 -4.10 2.57
CA SER A 231 -20.28 -4.64 2.22
C SER A 231 -19.41 -3.52 1.66
N TYR A 232 -18.23 -3.35 2.25
CA TYR A 232 -17.14 -2.53 1.71
C TYR A 232 -16.03 -3.45 1.21
N VAL A 233 -15.63 -3.29 -0.03
CA VAL A 233 -14.60 -4.11 -0.65
C VAL A 233 -13.76 -3.27 -1.61
N SER A 234 -12.43 -3.44 -1.60
CA SER A 234 -11.60 -2.92 -2.69
C SER A 234 -11.73 -3.81 -3.92
N ALA A 235 -11.64 -3.24 -5.11
CA ALA A 235 -11.69 -4.01 -6.36
C ALA A 235 -10.58 -5.05 -6.47
N GLU A 236 -9.43 -4.81 -5.81
CA GLU A 236 -8.36 -5.80 -5.69
C GLU A 236 -8.80 -7.01 -4.84
N LYS A 237 -9.38 -6.76 -3.65
CA LYS A 237 -9.90 -7.83 -2.78
C LYS A 237 -11.03 -8.59 -3.47
N PHE A 238 -11.95 -7.90 -4.14
CA PHE A 238 -13.00 -8.53 -4.95
C PHE A 238 -12.40 -9.47 -6.02
N THR A 239 -11.38 -9.02 -6.74
CA THR A 239 -10.66 -9.84 -7.73
C THR A 239 -10.06 -11.11 -7.11
N ILE A 240 -9.39 -10.98 -5.96
CA ILE A 240 -8.78 -12.13 -5.26
C ILE A 240 -9.88 -13.12 -4.82
N GLU A 241 -11.01 -12.62 -4.35
CA GLU A 241 -12.13 -13.46 -3.93
C GLU A 241 -12.78 -14.19 -5.11
N VAL A 242 -12.96 -13.54 -6.27
CA VAL A 242 -13.43 -14.19 -7.51
C VAL A 242 -12.48 -15.32 -7.91
N ILE A 243 -11.15 -15.05 -7.96
CA ILE A 243 -10.15 -16.04 -8.33
C ILE A 243 -10.17 -17.24 -7.36
N ASN A 244 -10.24 -16.98 -6.05
CA ASN A 244 -10.30 -18.04 -5.05
C ASN A 244 -11.61 -18.84 -5.15
N SER A 245 -12.73 -18.17 -5.39
CA SER A 245 -14.04 -18.83 -5.53
C SER A 245 -14.09 -19.72 -6.77
N LEU A 246 -13.48 -19.31 -7.88
CA LEU A 246 -13.30 -20.13 -9.07
C LEU A 246 -12.39 -21.34 -8.82
N ARG A 247 -11.25 -21.12 -8.15
CA ARG A 247 -10.26 -22.18 -7.85
C ARG A 247 -10.84 -23.28 -6.95
N PHE A 248 -11.71 -22.90 -6.02
CA PHE A 248 -12.24 -23.83 -5.00
C PHE A 248 -13.71 -24.22 -5.23
N ASP A 249 -14.26 -23.93 -6.42
CA ASP A 249 -15.65 -24.21 -6.81
C ASP A 249 -16.69 -23.66 -5.81
N ARG A 250 -16.48 -22.40 -5.37
CA ARG A 250 -17.31 -21.72 -4.37
C ARG A 250 -18.04 -20.49 -4.92
N MET A 251 -18.26 -20.44 -6.24
CA MET A 251 -18.90 -19.30 -6.88
C MET A 251 -20.34 -19.04 -6.40
N ILE A 252 -21.07 -20.10 -6.05
CA ILE A 252 -22.43 -19.96 -5.49
C ILE A 252 -22.37 -19.16 -4.18
N SER A 253 -21.53 -19.57 -3.24
CA SER A 253 -21.36 -18.86 -1.94
C SER A 253 -20.87 -17.43 -2.11
N PHE A 254 -20.00 -17.17 -3.11
CA PHE A 254 -19.52 -15.84 -3.43
C PHE A 254 -20.68 -14.95 -3.90
N ARG A 255 -21.50 -15.44 -4.86
CA ARG A 255 -22.66 -14.71 -5.37
C ARG A 255 -23.70 -14.47 -4.28
N ASP A 256 -24.03 -15.50 -3.49
CA ASP A 256 -24.97 -15.36 -2.36
C ASP A 256 -24.56 -14.25 -1.40
N ARG A 257 -23.27 -14.16 -1.08
CA ARG A 257 -22.75 -13.12 -0.19
C ARG A 257 -22.92 -11.72 -0.76
N PHE A 258 -22.51 -11.50 -2.02
CA PHE A 258 -22.59 -10.17 -2.63
C PHE A 258 -24.00 -9.79 -3.08
N HIS A 259 -24.84 -10.74 -3.49
CA HIS A 259 -26.20 -10.46 -3.93
C HIS A 259 -27.18 -10.22 -2.78
N THR A 260 -26.81 -10.57 -1.55
CA THR A 260 -27.68 -10.40 -0.37
C THR A 260 -27.44 -9.09 0.40
N VAL A 261 -26.47 -8.27 0.00
CA VAL A 261 -26.19 -6.98 0.66
C VAL A 261 -27.23 -5.94 0.27
N ASP A 262 -27.48 -4.98 1.17
CA ASP A 262 -28.36 -3.85 0.90
C ASP A 262 -27.58 -2.64 0.37
N VAL A 263 -26.27 -2.57 0.70
CA VAL A 263 -25.36 -1.51 0.26
C VAL A 263 -24.01 -2.14 -0.11
N LEU A 264 -23.55 -1.89 -1.33
CA LEU A 264 -22.24 -2.30 -1.83
C LEU A 264 -21.38 -1.07 -2.08
N LEU A 265 -20.24 -0.98 -1.36
CA LEU A 265 -19.23 0.04 -1.53
C LEU A 265 -17.99 -0.61 -2.16
N VAL A 266 -17.62 -0.20 -3.38
CA VAL A 266 -16.48 -0.77 -4.12
C VAL A 266 -15.43 0.31 -4.35
N ASP A 267 -14.28 0.15 -3.70
CA ASP A 267 -13.18 1.12 -3.78
C ASP A 267 -12.19 0.75 -4.90
N ASP A 268 -11.72 1.79 -5.60
CA ASP A 268 -10.69 1.69 -6.64
C ASP A 268 -11.05 0.73 -7.78
N ILE A 269 -12.22 0.91 -8.40
CA ILE A 269 -12.77 0.01 -9.44
C ILE A 269 -11.84 -0.18 -10.64
N GLN A 270 -10.92 0.76 -10.91
CA GLN A 270 -9.95 0.64 -12.01
C GLN A 270 -9.08 -0.62 -11.91
N PHE A 271 -8.95 -1.23 -10.73
CA PHE A 271 -8.18 -2.47 -10.56
C PHE A 271 -8.80 -3.73 -11.16
N ILE A 272 -10.10 -3.71 -11.58
CA ILE A 272 -10.67 -4.82 -12.35
C ILE A 272 -10.35 -4.73 -13.85
N ALA A 273 -9.80 -3.60 -14.30
CA ALA A 273 -9.49 -3.38 -15.73
C ALA A 273 -8.56 -4.46 -16.28
N GLY A 274 -8.86 -4.97 -17.48
CA GLY A 274 -8.11 -6.05 -18.12
C GLY A 274 -8.28 -7.46 -17.50
N LYS A 275 -9.17 -7.62 -16.52
CA LYS A 275 -9.44 -8.92 -15.85
C LYS A 275 -10.84 -9.41 -16.23
N GLU A 276 -10.99 -9.99 -17.40
CA GLU A 276 -12.28 -10.37 -18.02
C GLU A 276 -13.20 -11.13 -17.06
N ARG A 277 -12.72 -12.20 -16.42
CA ARG A 277 -13.54 -12.99 -15.48
C ARG A 277 -14.01 -12.19 -14.27
N THR A 278 -13.19 -11.29 -13.77
CA THR A 278 -13.57 -10.42 -12.65
C THR A 278 -14.60 -9.38 -13.09
N GLN A 279 -14.46 -8.84 -14.31
CA GLN A 279 -15.42 -7.90 -14.87
C GLN A 279 -16.78 -8.57 -15.12
N GLU A 280 -16.79 -9.80 -15.60
CA GLU A 280 -18.00 -10.61 -15.80
C GLU A 280 -18.75 -10.82 -14.47
N GLU A 281 -18.08 -11.28 -13.43
CA GLU A 281 -18.70 -11.50 -12.11
C GLU A 281 -19.13 -10.20 -11.44
N PHE A 282 -18.34 -9.12 -11.63
CA PHE A 282 -18.75 -7.81 -11.15
C PHE A 282 -19.99 -7.28 -11.86
N PHE A 283 -20.11 -7.50 -13.17
CA PHE A 283 -21.30 -7.14 -13.94
C PHE A 283 -22.55 -7.89 -13.46
N HIS A 284 -22.44 -9.17 -13.18
CA HIS A 284 -23.55 -9.96 -12.62
C HIS A 284 -23.95 -9.47 -11.21
N THR A 285 -22.96 -9.20 -10.35
CA THR A 285 -23.19 -8.64 -9.01
C THR A 285 -23.86 -7.26 -9.08
N PHE A 286 -23.37 -6.39 -9.96
CA PHE A 286 -23.95 -5.07 -10.16
C PHE A 286 -25.42 -5.15 -10.59
N ASN A 287 -25.74 -5.96 -11.62
CA ASN A 287 -27.10 -6.09 -12.11
C ASN A 287 -28.04 -6.69 -11.06
N ALA A 288 -27.62 -7.74 -10.35
CA ALA A 288 -28.43 -8.36 -9.30
C ALA A 288 -28.79 -7.36 -8.18
N LEU A 289 -27.86 -6.50 -7.79
CA LEU A 289 -28.10 -5.46 -6.78
C LEU A 289 -28.95 -4.33 -7.32
N TYR A 290 -28.66 -3.87 -8.54
CA TYR A 290 -29.38 -2.76 -9.16
C TYR A 290 -30.85 -3.08 -9.41
N GLU A 291 -31.17 -4.28 -9.92
CA GLU A 291 -32.54 -4.76 -10.14
C GLU A 291 -33.33 -4.90 -8.83
N GLN A 292 -32.64 -5.25 -7.74
CA GLN A 292 -33.24 -5.30 -6.40
C GLN A 292 -33.29 -3.92 -5.71
N GLN A 293 -32.97 -2.84 -6.41
CA GLN A 293 -32.90 -1.48 -5.85
C GLN A 293 -31.98 -1.38 -4.63
N LYS A 294 -30.84 -2.09 -4.62
CA LYS A 294 -29.80 -1.99 -3.60
C LYS A 294 -28.81 -0.87 -3.95
N GLN A 295 -28.28 -0.19 -2.94
CA GLN A 295 -27.36 0.92 -3.17
C GLN A 295 -25.99 0.43 -3.60
N ILE A 296 -25.47 1.02 -4.65
CA ILE A 296 -24.11 0.81 -5.14
C ILE A 296 -23.35 2.14 -5.10
N VAL A 297 -22.15 2.12 -4.51
CA VAL A 297 -21.21 3.25 -4.52
C VAL A 297 -19.87 2.75 -5.03
N ILE A 298 -19.30 3.46 -5.98
CA ILE A 298 -18.06 3.06 -6.66
C ILE A 298 -17.08 4.22 -6.58
N SER A 299 -15.80 3.94 -6.30
CA SER A 299 -14.73 4.92 -6.45
C SER A 299 -13.77 4.57 -7.59
N SER A 300 -13.14 5.60 -8.16
CA SER A 300 -12.12 5.44 -9.21
C SER A 300 -11.14 6.63 -9.21
N ASP A 301 -9.94 6.40 -9.73
CA ASP A 301 -8.98 7.48 -9.96
C ASP A 301 -9.27 8.31 -11.21
N CYS A 302 -10.15 7.82 -12.11
CA CYS A 302 -10.51 8.46 -13.36
C CYS A 302 -12.00 8.25 -13.70
N LEU A 303 -12.48 8.96 -14.72
CA LEU A 303 -13.84 8.80 -15.24
C LEU A 303 -14.05 7.40 -15.83
N PRO A 304 -15.28 6.84 -15.84
CA PRO A 304 -15.56 5.54 -16.43
C PRO A 304 -15.06 5.39 -17.86
N LYS A 305 -15.20 6.42 -18.69
CA LYS A 305 -14.72 6.45 -20.09
C LYS A 305 -13.19 6.41 -20.23
N ASP A 306 -12.47 6.82 -19.19
CA ASP A 306 -11.00 6.89 -19.18
C ASP A 306 -10.36 5.64 -18.55
N ILE A 307 -11.15 4.69 -18.03
CA ILE A 307 -10.65 3.41 -17.54
C ILE A 307 -10.32 2.52 -18.75
N ASN A 308 -9.04 2.35 -19.01
CA ASN A 308 -8.58 1.49 -20.11
C ASN A 308 -8.95 0.02 -19.83
N SER A 309 -9.32 -0.73 -20.88
CA SER A 309 -9.63 -2.17 -20.79
C SER A 309 -10.77 -2.54 -19.84
N ILE A 310 -11.73 -1.61 -19.64
CA ILE A 310 -13.02 -1.91 -19.02
C ILE A 310 -14.05 -2.27 -20.11
N GLU A 311 -14.88 -3.26 -19.85
CA GLU A 311 -15.95 -3.64 -20.79
C GLU A 311 -16.99 -2.53 -20.96
N GLU A 312 -17.48 -2.33 -22.18
CA GLU A 312 -18.46 -1.29 -22.54
C GLU A 312 -19.74 -1.39 -21.71
N ARG A 313 -20.20 -2.62 -21.44
CA ARG A 313 -21.38 -2.86 -20.62
C ARG A 313 -21.22 -2.37 -19.17
N LEU A 314 -20.01 -2.50 -18.56
CA LEU A 314 -19.73 -1.98 -17.23
C LEU A 314 -19.58 -0.46 -17.25
N ARG A 315 -18.90 0.09 -18.26
CA ARG A 315 -18.77 1.54 -18.44
C ARG A 315 -20.14 2.21 -18.49
N SER A 316 -21.05 1.70 -19.32
CA SER A 316 -22.42 2.21 -19.40
C SER A 316 -23.14 2.17 -18.06
N ARG A 317 -22.95 1.10 -17.26
CA ARG A 317 -23.55 0.98 -15.93
C ARG A 317 -23.00 2.01 -14.94
N PHE A 318 -21.70 2.29 -14.98
CA PHE A 318 -21.08 3.31 -14.13
C PHE A 318 -21.54 4.74 -14.47
N GLU A 319 -21.82 4.99 -15.75
CA GLU A 319 -22.30 6.28 -16.24
C GLU A 319 -23.81 6.50 -16.03
N TRP A 320 -24.56 5.45 -15.70
CA TRP A 320 -26.02 5.56 -15.54
C TRP A 320 -26.45 6.36 -14.33
N GLY A 321 -25.67 6.37 -13.24
CA GLY A 321 -25.97 7.07 -12.00
C GLY A 321 -25.38 8.48 -11.93
N LEU A 322 -25.10 8.93 -10.69
CA LEU A 322 -24.44 10.21 -10.45
C LEU A 322 -22.93 10.04 -10.42
N ILE A 323 -22.24 10.80 -11.27
CA ILE A 323 -20.77 10.88 -11.25
C ILE A 323 -20.39 12.17 -10.53
N ALA A 324 -19.62 12.06 -9.44
CA ALA A 324 -19.17 13.19 -8.64
C ALA A 324 -17.64 13.23 -8.57
N ASP A 325 -17.05 14.37 -8.87
CA ASP A 325 -15.62 14.59 -8.88
C ASP A 325 -15.10 15.13 -7.53
N ILE A 326 -13.88 14.74 -7.22
CA ILE A 326 -13.12 15.28 -6.10
C ILE A 326 -11.81 15.80 -6.65
N GLN A 327 -11.67 17.13 -6.66
CA GLN A 327 -10.50 17.81 -7.18
C GLN A 327 -9.48 18.10 -6.06
N ALA A 328 -8.28 18.53 -6.46
CA ALA A 328 -7.27 18.94 -5.50
C ALA A 328 -7.75 20.13 -4.64
N PRO A 329 -7.57 20.06 -3.31
CA PRO A 329 -8.00 21.13 -2.42
C PRO A 329 -7.17 22.41 -2.65
N ASP A 330 -7.83 23.56 -2.52
CA ASP A 330 -7.16 24.86 -2.47
C ASP A 330 -6.37 25.04 -1.17
N LEU A 331 -5.65 26.14 -1.07
CA LEU A 331 -4.78 26.41 0.09
C LEU A 331 -5.57 26.45 1.41
N GLU A 332 -6.71 27.09 1.40
CA GLU A 332 -7.56 27.26 2.58
C GLU A 332 -8.10 25.90 3.07
N THR A 333 -8.58 25.07 2.14
CA THR A 333 -9.02 23.71 2.43
C THR A 333 -7.87 22.85 2.95
N LYS A 334 -6.65 22.95 2.40
CA LYS A 334 -5.47 22.23 2.90
C LYS A 334 -5.12 22.61 4.35
N ILE A 335 -5.15 23.90 4.67
CA ILE A 335 -4.91 24.39 6.04
C ILE A 335 -5.97 23.82 6.98
N ALA A 336 -7.24 23.88 6.59
CA ALA A 336 -8.34 23.34 7.39
C ALA A 336 -8.23 21.81 7.59
N ILE A 337 -7.76 21.07 6.58
CA ILE A 337 -7.49 19.61 6.70
C ILE A 337 -6.38 19.36 7.74
N LEU A 338 -5.28 20.11 7.69
CA LEU A 338 -4.18 19.98 8.64
C LEU A 338 -4.61 20.28 10.07
N GLN A 339 -5.34 21.39 10.26
CA GLN A 339 -5.87 21.79 11.57
C GLN A 339 -6.85 20.74 12.13
N LYS A 340 -7.81 20.29 11.28
CA LYS A 340 -8.78 19.25 11.69
C LYS A 340 -8.11 17.95 12.06
N LYS A 341 -7.06 17.55 11.33
CA LYS A 341 -6.28 16.37 11.63
C LYS A 341 -5.50 16.51 12.94
N ALA A 342 -4.83 17.64 13.15
CA ALA A 342 -4.09 17.93 14.37
C ALA A 342 -5.03 17.97 15.59
N GLU A 343 -6.21 18.57 15.46
CA GLU A 343 -7.26 18.60 16.49
C GLU A 343 -7.70 17.18 16.88
N ASN A 344 -7.99 16.32 15.90
CA ASN A 344 -8.39 14.93 16.13
C ASN A 344 -7.30 14.13 16.85
N ASP A 345 -6.04 14.40 16.55
CA ASP A 345 -4.88 13.75 17.19
C ASP A 345 -4.42 14.51 18.46
N ARG A 346 -5.16 15.54 18.94
CA ARG A 346 -4.90 16.40 20.10
C ARG A 346 -3.51 17.05 20.07
N PHE A 347 -3.11 17.46 18.90
CA PHE A 347 -1.80 18.06 18.66
C PHE A 347 -1.96 19.58 18.39
N GLY A 348 -1.19 20.40 19.11
CA GLY A 348 -1.15 21.84 18.88
C GLY A 348 -0.37 22.17 17.60
N LEU A 349 -1.06 22.56 16.54
CA LEU A 349 -0.46 22.97 15.27
C LEU A 349 -0.58 24.50 15.11
N PRO A 350 0.53 25.25 15.16
CA PRO A 350 0.51 26.69 14.89
C PRO A 350 0.07 27.00 13.45
N ASP A 351 -0.62 28.13 13.26
CA ASP A 351 -1.18 28.50 11.95
C ASP A 351 -0.10 28.75 10.89
N ASP A 352 1.02 29.34 11.26
CA ASP A 352 2.17 29.57 10.37
C ASP A 352 2.80 28.24 9.89
N VAL A 353 2.81 27.22 10.74
CA VAL A 353 3.27 25.87 10.39
C VAL A 353 2.26 25.18 9.46
N ALA A 354 0.98 25.29 9.75
CA ALA A 354 -0.09 24.74 8.89
C ALA A 354 -0.03 25.36 7.49
N GLU A 355 0.10 26.69 7.40
CA GLU A 355 0.23 27.39 6.13
C GLU A 355 1.49 26.99 5.37
N TYR A 356 2.63 26.86 6.07
CA TYR A 356 3.88 26.40 5.45
C TYR A 356 3.74 25.01 4.83
N ILE A 357 3.17 24.04 5.57
CA ILE A 357 2.96 22.68 5.07
C ILE A 357 2.01 22.68 3.87
N ALA A 358 0.88 23.43 3.96
CA ALA A 358 -0.12 23.52 2.91
C ALA A 358 0.42 24.13 1.60
N ARG A 359 1.33 25.12 1.68
CA ARG A 359 2.01 25.72 0.53
C ARG A 359 3.09 24.80 -0.06
N ALA A 360 3.83 24.12 0.81
CA ALA A 360 4.93 23.25 0.41
C ALA A 360 4.46 21.97 -0.26
N ILE A 361 3.37 21.35 0.24
CA ILE A 361 2.82 20.09 -0.31
C ILE A 361 1.75 20.41 -1.37
N LYS A 362 2.12 20.22 -2.64
CA LYS A 362 1.23 20.54 -3.79
C LYS A 362 0.39 19.35 -4.26
N SER A 363 0.79 18.12 -3.92
CA SER A 363 0.33 16.90 -4.57
C SER A 363 -1.09 16.46 -4.16
N ASN A 364 -1.25 15.91 -2.96
CA ASN A 364 -2.53 15.32 -2.52
C ASN A 364 -2.67 15.36 -0.99
N VAL A 365 -3.88 15.07 -0.52
CA VAL A 365 -4.21 15.11 0.92
C VAL A 365 -3.44 14.02 1.70
N ARG A 366 -3.19 12.86 1.11
CA ARG A 366 -2.42 11.79 1.77
C ARG A 366 -0.98 12.21 2.08
N GLU A 367 -0.31 12.90 1.15
CA GLU A 367 1.03 13.45 1.38
C GLU A 367 1.01 14.61 2.39
N LEU A 368 -0.05 15.42 2.37
CA LEU A 368 -0.28 16.49 3.33
C LEU A 368 -0.40 15.94 4.77
N GLU A 369 -1.23 14.93 4.97
CA GLU A 369 -1.39 14.24 6.26
C GLU A 369 -0.10 13.52 6.67
N GLY A 370 0.63 12.93 5.71
CA GLY A 370 1.93 12.29 5.96
C GLY A 370 2.99 13.26 6.46
N ALA A 371 3.03 14.48 5.91
CA ALA A 371 3.93 15.54 6.38
C ALA A 371 3.60 15.96 7.82
N LEU A 372 2.31 16.16 8.14
CA LEU A 372 1.87 16.46 9.50
C LEU A 372 2.22 15.33 10.47
N THR A 373 1.92 14.08 10.11
CA THR A 373 2.23 12.91 10.94
C THR A 373 3.72 12.81 11.26
N ARG A 374 4.58 13.09 10.28
CA ARG A 374 6.04 13.12 10.47
C ARG A 374 6.47 14.22 11.44
N LEU A 375 5.89 15.42 11.33
CA LEU A 375 6.18 16.53 12.23
C LEU A 375 5.73 16.20 13.67
N MET A 376 4.53 15.63 13.82
CA MET A 376 3.99 15.19 15.12
C MET A 376 4.88 14.14 15.77
N ALA A 377 5.30 13.13 15.01
CA ALA A 377 6.19 12.08 15.49
C ALA A 377 7.55 12.65 15.94
N TYR A 378 8.12 13.55 15.14
CA TYR A 378 9.38 14.20 15.52
C TYR A 378 9.26 15.01 16.81
N ALA A 379 8.25 15.87 16.93
CA ALA A 379 8.00 16.68 18.11
C ALA A 379 7.79 15.82 19.37
N SER A 380 6.99 14.75 19.26
CA SER A 380 6.72 13.82 20.36
C SER A 380 7.95 13.04 20.81
N LEU A 381 8.79 12.58 19.88
CA LEU A 381 9.97 11.77 20.20
C LEU A 381 11.14 12.59 20.72
N THR A 382 11.29 13.85 20.27
CA THR A 382 12.43 14.73 20.64
C THR A 382 12.08 15.70 21.76
N GLY A 383 10.80 15.85 22.12
CA GLY A 383 10.36 16.85 23.11
C GLY A 383 10.48 18.30 22.62
N VAL A 384 10.77 18.54 21.33
CA VAL A 384 10.94 19.87 20.76
C VAL A 384 9.59 20.49 20.44
N SER A 385 9.41 21.77 20.78
CA SER A 385 8.21 22.52 20.44
C SER A 385 8.03 22.66 18.92
N VAL A 386 6.78 22.61 18.47
CA VAL A 386 6.41 22.79 17.07
C VAL A 386 6.55 24.27 16.71
N SER A 387 7.46 24.56 15.78
CA SER A 387 7.69 25.90 15.24
C SER A 387 7.94 25.82 13.74
N LEU A 388 7.88 26.95 13.05
CA LEU A 388 8.18 27.01 11.62
C LEU A 388 9.59 26.51 11.30
N ALA A 389 10.58 26.81 12.14
CA ALA A 389 11.97 26.35 11.99
C ALA A 389 12.05 24.82 12.10
N THR A 390 11.37 24.23 13.09
CA THR A 390 11.29 22.78 13.27
C THR A 390 10.61 22.12 12.06
N ALA A 391 9.51 22.68 11.58
CA ALA A 391 8.80 22.17 10.40
C ALA A 391 9.68 22.20 9.14
N GLN A 392 10.40 23.30 8.90
CA GLN A 392 11.32 23.43 7.78
C GLN A 392 12.44 22.39 7.84
N GLN A 393 13.01 22.15 9.01
CA GLN A 393 14.07 21.17 9.21
C GLN A 393 13.56 19.74 8.93
N VAL A 394 12.44 19.34 9.54
CA VAL A 394 11.88 17.98 9.48
C VAL A 394 11.38 17.63 8.09
N LEU A 395 10.77 18.61 7.38
CA LEU A 395 10.13 18.39 6.09
C LEU A 395 11.04 18.70 4.90
N ARG A 396 12.25 19.22 5.12
CA ARG A 396 13.22 19.61 4.08
C ARG A 396 13.38 18.55 3.00
N ASN A 397 13.58 17.29 3.38
CA ASN A 397 13.81 16.20 2.42
C ASN A 397 12.53 15.85 1.63
N ILE A 398 11.36 15.94 2.25
CA ILE A 398 10.07 15.68 1.57
C ILE A 398 9.83 16.78 0.53
N ILE A 399 10.01 18.02 0.91
CA ILE A 399 9.78 19.19 0.03
C ILE A 399 10.79 19.18 -1.12
N ALA A 400 12.07 18.94 -0.83
CA ALA A 400 13.11 18.85 -1.87
C ALA A 400 12.85 17.70 -2.86
N SER A 401 12.28 16.58 -2.41
CA SER A 401 11.90 15.47 -3.29
C SER A 401 10.69 15.81 -4.17
N GLN A 402 9.81 16.69 -3.72
CA GLN A 402 8.68 17.17 -4.53
C GLN A 402 9.10 18.24 -5.55
N GLU A 403 10.03 19.11 -5.18
CA GLU A 403 10.61 20.08 -6.11
C GLU A 403 11.40 19.43 -7.23
N LYS A 404 11.99 18.26 -6.97
CA LYS A 404 12.68 17.41 -7.97
C LYS A 404 11.72 16.58 -8.84
N ARG A 405 10.41 16.62 -8.62
CA ARG A 405 9.48 15.92 -9.53
C ARG A 405 9.57 16.57 -10.91
N VAL A 406 10.09 15.80 -11.84
CA VAL A 406 10.21 16.19 -13.24
C VAL A 406 8.82 16.48 -13.80
N THR A 407 8.54 17.74 -14.13
CA THR A 407 7.28 18.15 -14.73
C THR A 407 7.36 18.12 -16.25
N ILE A 408 6.20 18.02 -16.92
CA ILE A 408 6.15 18.05 -18.39
C ILE A 408 6.75 19.36 -18.92
N ASP A 409 6.48 20.49 -18.29
CA ASP A 409 7.04 21.79 -18.69
C ASP A 409 8.56 21.83 -18.53
N LEU A 410 9.12 21.25 -17.45
CA LEU A 410 10.56 21.15 -17.28
C LEU A 410 11.20 20.30 -18.39
N ILE A 411 10.56 19.19 -18.76
CA ILE A 411 11.02 18.34 -19.86
C ILE A 411 10.95 19.10 -21.20
N GLN A 412 9.84 19.79 -21.46
CA GLN A 412 9.68 20.60 -22.67
C GLN A 412 10.78 21.67 -22.75
N LYS A 413 11.03 22.37 -21.65
CA LYS A 413 12.10 23.36 -21.55
C LYS A 413 13.47 22.76 -21.84
N ARG A 414 13.85 21.68 -21.18
CA ARG A 414 15.16 21.04 -21.35
C ARG A 414 15.38 20.46 -22.75
N VAL A 415 14.34 19.84 -23.31
CA VAL A 415 14.42 19.31 -24.69
C VAL A 415 14.48 20.47 -25.70
N SER A 416 13.70 21.52 -25.55
CA SER A 416 13.76 22.69 -26.42
C SER A 416 15.14 23.38 -26.40
N GLU A 417 15.72 23.58 -25.18
CA GLU A 417 17.08 24.09 -25.01
C GLU A 417 18.11 23.23 -25.76
N HIS A 418 18.02 21.89 -25.59
CA HIS A 418 18.98 20.98 -26.26
C HIS A 418 18.91 21.00 -27.77
N PHE A 419 17.70 21.17 -28.35
CA PHE A 419 17.52 21.23 -29.82
C PHE A 419 17.48 22.66 -30.38
N ASN A 420 17.83 23.67 -29.57
CA ASN A 420 17.80 25.10 -29.96
C ASN A 420 16.43 25.55 -30.50
N LEU A 421 15.36 25.13 -29.81
CA LEU A 421 13.97 25.49 -30.10
C LEU A 421 13.37 26.32 -28.97
N ARG A 422 12.29 27.04 -29.25
CA ARG A 422 11.44 27.62 -28.19
C ARG A 422 10.46 26.57 -27.69
N GLU A 423 10.10 26.61 -26.41
CA GLU A 423 9.12 25.66 -25.80
C GLU A 423 7.80 25.63 -26.61
N GLN A 424 7.37 26.80 -27.10
CA GLN A 424 6.15 26.93 -27.90
C GLN A 424 6.22 26.16 -29.22
N ASP A 425 7.40 25.98 -29.80
CA ASP A 425 7.58 25.26 -31.07
C ASP A 425 7.25 23.77 -30.92
N LEU A 426 7.41 23.20 -29.73
CA LEU A 426 6.98 21.83 -29.44
C LEU A 426 5.46 21.66 -29.44
N LYS A 427 4.70 22.73 -29.21
CA LYS A 427 3.22 22.74 -29.15
C LYS A 427 2.56 23.06 -30.51
N VAL A 428 3.29 23.60 -31.46
CA VAL A 428 2.76 23.98 -32.78
C VAL A 428 2.43 22.77 -33.67
N ARG A 429 1.42 22.89 -34.54
CA ARG A 429 1.08 21.89 -35.56
C ARG A 429 2.08 21.94 -36.73
N SER A 430 3.30 21.50 -36.52
CA SER A 430 4.31 21.36 -37.57
C SER A 430 4.78 19.91 -37.69
N ASN A 431 4.96 19.43 -38.93
CA ASN A 431 5.48 18.10 -39.24
C ASN A 431 6.91 18.17 -39.80
N THR A 432 7.54 19.36 -39.83
CA THR A 432 8.96 19.47 -40.22
C THR A 432 9.83 18.67 -39.26
N ARG A 433 10.79 17.93 -39.77
CA ARG A 433 11.66 17.03 -38.97
C ARG A 433 12.36 17.79 -37.84
N ALA A 434 12.72 19.05 -38.07
CA ALA A 434 13.37 19.91 -37.07
C ALA A 434 12.52 20.17 -35.83
N ILE A 435 11.18 20.11 -35.92
CA ILE A 435 10.25 20.33 -34.80
C ILE A 435 9.61 19.00 -34.34
N ALA A 436 9.24 18.15 -35.32
CA ALA A 436 8.54 16.90 -35.02
C ALA A 436 9.42 15.90 -34.24
N PHE A 437 10.71 15.82 -34.59
CA PHE A 437 11.64 14.90 -33.94
C PHE A 437 11.91 15.29 -32.46
N PRO A 438 12.30 16.54 -32.13
CA PRO A 438 12.42 16.95 -30.73
C PRO A 438 11.13 16.78 -29.94
N ARG A 439 9.97 17.02 -30.53
CA ARG A 439 8.67 16.78 -29.90
C ARG A 439 8.47 15.29 -29.56
N GLN A 440 8.82 14.39 -30.49
CA GLN A 440 8.74 12.93 -30.25
C GLN A 440 9.67 12.50 -29.10
N VAL A 441 10.91 13.05 -29.06
CA VAL A 441 11.86 12.83 -27.96
C VAL A 441 11.30 13.34 -26.65
N ALA A 442 10.71 14.53 -26.62
CA ALA A 442 10.10 15.10 -25.43
C ALA A 442 8.93 14.22 -24.92
N MET A 443 8.03 13.79 -25.79
CA MET A 443 6.93 12.88 -25.44
C MET A 443 7.43 11.55 -24.87
N TYR A 444 8.51 11.01 -25.43
CA TYR A 444 9.15 9.80 -24.94
C TYR A 444 9.71 10.01 -23.52
N ILE A 445 10.47 11.08 -23.29
CA ILE A 445 11.04 11.40 -21.97
C ILE A 445 9.94 11.67 -20.92
N VAL A 446 8.86 12.37 -21.30
CA VAL A 446 7.69 12.56 -20.41
C VAL A 446 7.11 11.22 -19.98
N LYS A 447 6.97 10.27 -20.90
CA LYS A 447 6.44 8.94 -20.57
C LYS A 447 7.37 8.15 -19.65
N GLN A 448 8.68 8.34 -19.74
CA GLN A 448 9.69 7.66 -18.92
C GLN A 448 9.80 8.26 -17.49
N LEU A 449 9.68 9.59 -17.38
CA LEU A 449 9.97 10.30 -16.11
C LEU A 449 8.70 10.75 -15.36
N THR A 450 7.51 10.62 -15.97
CA THR A 450 6.25 11.04 -15.34
C THR A 450 5.19 9.96 -15.39
N THR A 451 4.19 10.08 -14.54
CA THR A 451 3.00 9.22 -14.50
C THR A 451 1.88 9.71 -15.43
N ALA A 452 2.16 10.71 -16.29
CA ALA A 452 1.17 11.31 -17.17
C ALA A 452 0.57 10.29 -18.15
N SER A 453 -0.74 10.36 -18.35
CA SER A 453 -1.46 9.53 -19.31
C SER A 453 -1.19 10.01 -20.75
N LEU A 454 -1.32 9.12 -21.74
CA LEU A 454 -1.14 9.49 -23.15
C LEU A 454 -2.03 10.66 -23.60
N PRO A 455 -3.33 10.72 -23.22
CA PRO A 455 -4.17 11.88 -23.51
C PRO A 455 -3.66 13.17 -22.87
N GLU A 456 -3.15 13.12 -21.65
CA GLU A 456 -2.60 14.28 -20.96
C GLU A 456 -1.31 14.78 -21.64
N ILE A 457 -0.40 13.88 -21.98
CA ILE A 457 0.79 14.20 -22.79
C ILE A 457 0.34 14.88 -24.09
N GLY A 458 -0.64 14.31 -24.79
CA GLY A 458 -1.16 14.88 -26.03
C GLY A 458 -1.67 16.32 -25.86
N ARG A 459 -2.40 16.60 -24.80
CA ARG A 459 -2.89 17.96 -24.46
C ARG A 459 -1.74 18.95 -24.27
N GLN A 460 -0.72 18.57 -23.52
CA GLN A 460 0.44 19.43 -23.21
C GLN A 460 1.35 19.70 -24.43
N PHE A 461 1.27 18.88 -25.47
CA PHE A 461 2.00 19.05 -26.72
C PHE A 461 1.12 19.59 -27.87
N GLY A 462 0.19 20.51 -27.55
CA GLY A 462 -0.63 21.22 -28.54
C GLY A 462 -1.83 20.41 -29.04
N GLY A 463 -2.49 19.65 -28.14
CA GLY A 463 -3.72 18.92 -28.43
C GLY A 463 -3.52 17.74 -29.39
N LYS A 464 -2.40 17.04 -29.31
CA LYS A 464 -2.14 15.84 -30.10
C LYS A 464 -2.97 14.66 -29.57
N HIS A 465 -3.50 13.86 -30.51
CA HIS A 465 -4.26 12.67 -30.15
C HIS A 465 -3.36 11.63 -29.47
N HIS A 466 -3.91 10.86 -28.53
CA HIS A 466 -3.14 9.87 -27.77
C HIS A 466 -2.46 8.81 -28.66
N THR A 467 -3.04 8.45 -29.82
CA THR A 467 -2.40 7.55 -30.81
C THR A 467 -1.14 8.17 -31.41
N THR A 468 -1.12 9.48 -31.66
CA THR A 468 0.08 10.20 -32.13
C THR A 468 1.19 10.18 -31.08
N VAL A 469 0.82 10.32 -29.79
CA VAL A 469 1.77 10.23 -28.68
C VAL A 469 2.34 8.81 -28.59
N LEU A 470 1.49 7.79 -28.62
CA LEU A 470 1.90 6.38 -28.57
C LEU A 470 2.84 6.04 -29.74
N HIS A 471 2.48 6.43 -30.97
CA HIS A 471 3.33 6.23 -32.14
C HIS A 471 4.70 6.94 -31.99
N SER A 472 4.70 8.15 -31.42
CA SER A 472 5.93 8.91 -31.18
C SER A 472 6.84 8.20 -30.18
N ILE A 473 6.28 7.67 -29.10
CA ILE A 473 7.01 6.93 -28.07
C ILE A 473 7.64 5.67 -28.65
N ASN A 474 6.84 4.85 -29.33
CA ASN A 474 7.30 3.59 -29.94
C ASN A 474 8.40 3.84 -30.99
N LYS A 475 8.24 4.87 -31.82
CA LYS A 475 9.23 5.25 -32.83
C LYS A 475 10.58 5.65 -32.22
N ILE A 476 10.57 6.46 -31.16
CA ILE A 476 11.81 6.86 -30.46
C ILE A 476 12.45 5.66 -29.77
N GLU A 477 11.65 4.78 -29.18
CA GLU A 477 12.15 3.57 -28.54
C GLU A 477 12.84 2.63 -29.55
N GLU A 478 12.25 2.44 -30.72
CA GLU A 478 12.86 1.68 -31.83
C GLU A 478 14.16 2.31 -32.33
N MET A 479 14.13 3.63 -32.54
CA MET A 479 15.32 4.39 -32.98
C MET A 479 16.46 4.32 -31.97
N ARG A 480 16.17 4.32 -30.64
CA ARG A 480 17.19 4.16 -29.60
C ARG A 480 17.94 2.83 -29.66
N ARG A 481 17.28 1.77 -30.15
CA ARG A 481 17.91 0.44 -30.31
C ARG A 481 18.89 0.40 -31.46
N SER A 482 18.64 1.19 -32.53
CA SER A 482 19.44 1.20 -33.75
C SER A 482 20.48 2.34 -33.80
N ASP A 483 20.20 3.48 -33.17
CA ASP A 483 21.05 4.69 -33.22
C ASP A 483 21.71 4.95 -31.85
N LYS A 484 23.03 4.71 -31.78
CA LYS A 484 23.84 4.89 -30.59
C LYS A 484 23.96 6.35 -30.14
N ASP A 485 23.97 7.29 -31.09
CA ASP A 485 24.12 8.71 -30.78
C ASP A 485 22.82 9.31 -30.28
N LEU A 486 21.69 8.88 -30.82
CA LEU A 486 20.38 9.20 -30.26
C LEU A 486 20.23 8.63 -28.86
N ASN A 487 20.65 7.39 -28.63
CA ASN A 487 20.60 6.78 -27.28
C ASN A 487 21.42 7.57 -26.26
N ARG A 488 22.66 8.00 -26.63
CA ARG A 488 23.48 8.86 -25.74
C ARG A 488 22.81 10.20 -25.45
N THR A 489 22.21 10.82 -26.46
CA THR A 489 21.51 12.10 -26.33
C THR A 489 20.33 11.97 -25.35
N ILE A 490 19.49 10.95 -25.54
CA ILE A 490 18.34 10.72 -24.66
C ILE A 490 18.80 10.38 -23.23
N THR A 491 19.85 9.56 -23.08
CA THR A 491 20.40 9.24 -21.74
C THR A 491 20.89 10.51 -21.05
N ARG A 492 21.64 11.38 -21.72
CA ARG A 492 22.07 12.68 -21.15
C ARG A 492 20.90 13.57 -20.74
N LEU A 493 19.83 13.61 -21.54
CA LEU A 493 18.62 14.37 -21.19
C LEU A 493 17.90 13.78 -19.99
N LEU A 494 17.84 12.45 -19.87
CA LEU A 494 17.27 11.75 -18.72
C LEU A 494 18.08 12.03 -17.45
N ASP A 495 19.43 11.91 -17.53
CA ASP A 495 20.35 12.17 -16.40
C ASP A 495 20.29 13.63 -15.94
N ALA A 496 20.11 14.58 -16.86
CA ALA A 496 19.99 16.01 -16.54
C ALA A 496 18.64 16.41 -15.92
N LEU A 497 17.64 15.53 -15.99
CA LEU A 497 16.29 15.74 -15.47
C LEU A 497 16.03 14.99 -14.17
N GLN A 498 16.82 14.01 -13.80
CA GLN A 498 16.83 13.30 -12.53
C GLN A 498 17.73 13.98 -11.48
#